data_a7d23a4a294ca7da51a8d5221c40e069
#
_entry.id   a7d23a4a294ca7da51a8d5221c40e069
#
_cell.length_a   1.000
_cell.length_b   1.000
_cell.length_c   1.000
_cell.angle_alpha   90.00
_cell.angle_beta   90.00
_cell.angle_gamma   90.00
#
_symmetry.space_group_name_H-M   'P 1'
#
loop_
_entity.id
_entity.type
_entity.pdbx_description
1 polymer ?
#
loop_
_entity_poly.entity_id
_entity_poly.type
_entity_poly.pdbx_seq_one_letter_code
_entity_poly.pdbx_strand_id
1 'polypeptide(L)'
;MRTSTLAEAKPHLVIRAPARPAQRRYRGVPMPQPGAERICSPAGLQRRPWLARLRRALADDLFVLHYQPIVSLADGTVSHYEALVRLADEPDGAVIGPASFLPAAERYGLIRAIDGMVLEQAVAQLATDSRRVAINLSAVSVTDPGMLAQIERALDRHGVDPRRLVVEVTETASISDMGRASSFCAGVQQLGCAVALDDFGAGFGSFHYLKHLPFTYLKIDGDFIRGLPRSAHDQLVVRALVGLVREMGQQTIAEFVGDRETLELLREYGVDYAQGFEVGRPAPLPGPSG
;
A
#
# COMPACT_ATOMS: atom_id res chain seq x y z
N MET A 1 -7.57 62.17 43.75
CA MET A 1 -7.61 60.71 43.92
C MET A 1 -7.47 60.09 42.56
N ARG A 2 -6.28 59.56 42.24
CA ARG A 2 -5.98 58.90 40.99
C ARG A 2 -5.83 57.40 41.28
N THR A 3 -6.73 56.57 40.77
CA THR A 3 -6.63 55.12 40.84
C THR A 3 -5.93 54.62 39.55
N SER A 4 -4.73 54.07 39.76
CA SER A 4 -3.91 53.44 38.74
C SER A 4 -4.39 52.00 38.52
N THR A 5 -4.74 51.68 37.30
CA THR A 5 -5.12 50.32 36.90
C THR A 5 -3.88 49.61 36.39
N LEU A 6 -3.42 48.62 37.14
CA LEU A 6 -2.35 47.71 36.73
C LEU A 6 -2.87 46.77 35.64
N ALA A 7 -2.28 46.84 34.47
CA ALA A 7 -2.47 45.86 33.40
C ALA A 7 -1.61 44.61 33.66
N GLU A 8 -2.27 43.49 33.91
CA GLU A 8 -1.62 42.19 34.01
C GLU A 8 -1.14 41.74 32.63
N ALA A 9 0.17 41.60 32.47
CA ALA A 9 0.78 41.00 31.28
C ALA A 9 0.62 39.47 31.32
N LYS A 10 -0.08 38.92 30.33
CA LYS A 10 -0.17 37.48 30.08
C LYS A 10 1.19 36.93 29.63
N PRO A 11 1.66 35.79 30.17
CA PRO A 11 2.91 35.17 29.70
C PRO A 11 2.70 34.61 28.27
N HIS A 12 3.55 35.04 27.37
CA HIS A 12 3.65 34.45 26.02
C HIS A 12 4.21 33.03 26.12
N LEU A 13 3.37 32.05 25.82
CA LEU A 13 3.77 30.63 25.66
C LEU A 13 4.64 30.51 24.41
N VAL A 14 5.95 30.39 24.58
CA VAL A 14 6.89 30.08 23.50
C VAL A 14 6.74 28.59 23.18
N ILE A 15 5.96 28.28 22.14
CA ILE A 15 5.90 26.94 21.57
C ILE A 15 7.24 26.69 20.88
N ARG A 16 8.12 25.91 21.53
CA ARG A 16 9.30 25.38 20.84
C ARG A 16 8.83 24.41 19.77
N ALA A 17 9.19 24.69 18.51
CA ALA A 17 9.02 23.76 17.41
C ALA A 17 9.70 22.42 17.75
N PRO A 18 9.06 21.27 17.47
CA PRO A 18 9.68 19.97 17.68
C PRO A 18 10.95 19.89 16.83
N ALA A 19 12.02 19.35 17.42
CA ALA A 19 13.28 19.10 16.72
C ALA A 19 13.00 18.25 15.49
N ARG A 20 13.48 18.69 14.30
CA ARG A 20 13.41 17.91 13.07
C ARG A 20 13.99 16.52 13.35
N PRO A 21 13.31 15.41 13.00
CA PRO A 21 13.90 14.09 13.09
C PRO A 21 15.17 14.09 12.26
N ALA A 22 16.28 13.64 12.87
CA ALA A 22 17.56 13.53 12.20
C ALA A 22 17.38 12.64 10.97
N GLN A 23 17.64 13.18 9.77
CA GLN A 23 17.80 12.40 8.55
C GLN A 23 18.94 11.41 8.80
N ARG A 24 18.60 10.17 9.18
CA ARG A 24 19.56 9.08 9.20
C ARG A 24 19.98 8.82 7.76
N ARG A 25 21.13 9.38 7.39
CA ARG A 25 21.81 9.00 6.15
C ARG A 25 22.16 7.52 6.27
N TYR A 26 21.57 6.71 5.38
CA TYR A 26 22.01 5.34 5.17
C TYR A 26 23.50 5.39 4.76
N ARG A 27 24.40 5.25 5.74
CA ARG A 27 25.83 5.12 5.49
C ARG A 27 26.11 3.65 5.23
N GLY A 28 26.36 3.30 3.98
CA GLY A 28 27.06 2.07 3.62
C GLY A 28 26.29 0.98 2.90
N VAL A 29 25.01 1.15 2.54
CA VAL A 29 24.34 0.22 1.62
C VAL A 29 24.33 0.86 0.23
N PRO A 30 24.98 0.27 -0.81
CA PRO A 30 24.87 0.75 -2.17
C PRO A 30 23.40 0.67 -2.59
N MET A 31 22.85 1.76 -3.13
CA MET A 31 21.51 1.75 -3.72
C MET A 31 21.45 0.71 -4.84
N PRO A 32 20.50 -0.24 -4.82
CA PRO A 32 20.40 -1.25 -5.86
C PRO A 32 20.11 -0.60 -7.21
N GLN A 33 20.80 -1.08 -8.24
CA GLN A 33 20.58 -0.65 -9.62
C GLN A 33 19.16 -1.02 -10.06
N PRO A 34 18.44 -0.18 -10.82
CA PRO A 34 17.11 -0.50 -11.30
C PRO A 34 17.18 -1.74 -12.22
N GLY A 35 16.45 -2.80 -11.86
CA GLY A 35 16.33 -4.04 -12.65
C GLY A 35 16.84 -5.32 -12.00
N ALA A 36 17.43 -5.29 -10.80
CA ALA A 36 17.95 -6.48 -10.12
C ALA A 36 16.97 -7.10 -9.11
N GLU A 37 15.72 -7.32 -9.53
CA GLU A 37 14.78 -8.10 -8.72
C GLU A 37 15.02 -9.59 -8.97
N ARG A 38 15.61 -10.32 -8.01
CA ARG A 38 15.67 -11.77 -8.06
C ARG A 38 14.40 -12.36 -7.46
N ILE A 39 13.57 -12.94 -8.32
CA ILE A 39 12.63 -13.96 -7.88
C ILE A 39 13.47 -15.20 -7.56
N CYS A 40 13.87 -15.37 -6.30
CA CYS A 40 14.57 -16.57 -5.89
C CYS A 40 13.64 -17.76 -6.05
N SER A 41 13.96 -18.64 -7.01
CA SER A 41 13.31 -19.94 -7.14
C SER A 41 13.40 -20.69 -5.80
N PRO A 42 12.31 -21.38 -5.36
CA PRO A 42 12.25 -22.08 -4.07
C PRO A 42 13.36 -23.14 -3.84
N ALA A 43 14.06 -23.57 -4.90
CA ALA A 43 15.06 -24.64 -4.88
C ALA A 43 16.49 -24.20 -4.51
N GLY A 44 16.80 -22.90 -4.45
CA GLY A 44 18.17 -22.38 -4.27
C GLY A 44 18.48 -21.78 -2.90
N LEU A 45 17.49 -21.53 -2.08
CA LEU A 45 17.66 -20.98 -0.73
C LEU A 45 17.93 -22.13 0.24
N GLN A 46 19.20 -22.45 0.48
CA GLN A 46 19.62 -23.20 1.66
C GLN A 46 18.93 -22.54 2.87
N ARG A 47 18.20 -23.36 3.62
CA ARG A 47 17.36 -23.01 4.77
C ARG A 47 18.14 -22.27 5.87
N ARG A 48 18.49 -21.01 5.65
CA ARG A 48 18.68 -20.10 6.79
C ARG A 48 17.31 -19.98 7.44
N PRO A 49 17.19 -20.17 8.75
CA PRO A 49 15.88 -20.11 9.37
C PRO A 49 15.31 -18.70 9.16
N TRP A 50 14.31 -18.57 8.32
CA TRP A 50 13.63 -17.29 8.00
C TRP A 50 13.30 -16.48 9.25
N LEU A 51 12.98 -17.16 10.34
CA LEU A 51 12.69 -16.51 11.61
C LEU A 51 13.85 -15.60 12.10
N ALA A 52 15.08 -16.12 12.12
CA ALA A 52 16.24 -15.34 12.57
C ALA A 52 16.55 -14.19 11.59
N ARG A 53 16.41 -14.47 10.27
CA ARG A 53 16.64 -13.48 9.22
C ARG A 53 15.63 -12.33 9.28
N LEU A 54 14.35 -12.64 9.44
CA LEU A 54 13.28 -11.64 9.54
C LEU A 54 13.38 -10.82 10.84
N ARG A 55 13.72 -11.47 11.97
CA ARG A 55 13.96 -10.73 13.22
C ARG A 55 15.13 -9.76 13.12
N ARG A 56 16.22 -10.19 12.49
CA ARG A 56 17.35 -9.30 12.22
C ARG A 56 16.92 -8.16 11.29
N ALA A 57 16.20 -8.46 10.21
CA ALA A 57 15.74 -7.46 9.27
C ALA A 57 14.86 -6.38 9.91
N LEU A 58 13.99 -6.77 10.84
CA LEU A 58 13.18 -5.81 11.62
C LEU A 58 14.05 -4.98 12.60
N ALA A 59 15.08 -5.58 13.19
CA ALA A 59 15.96 -4.89 14.14
C ALA A 59 16.94 -3.92 13.47
N ASP A 60 17.40 -4.27 12.27
CA ASP A 60 18.45 -3.55 11.52
C ASP A 60 17.89 -2.67 10.39
N ASP A 61 16.55 -2.46 10.33
CA ASP A 61 15.85 -1.67 9.32
C ASP A 61 16.18 -2.10 7.86
N LEU A 62 16.24 -3.42 7.61
CA LEU A 62 16.58 -3.98 6.29
C LEU A 62 15.38 -4.10 5.34
N PHE A 63 14.19 -3.73 5.76
CA PHE A 63 13.05 -3.64 4.86
C PHE A 63 13.01 -2.26 4.20
N VAL A 64 12.83 -2.26 2.87
CA VAL A 64 12.72 -1.06 2.05
C VAL A 64 11.45 -1.11 1.22
N LEU A 65 10.95 0.04 0.78
CA LEU A 65 9.76 0.14 -0.07
C LEU A 65 10.17 0.43 -1.52
N HIS A 66 9.65 -0.37 -2.44
CA HIS A 66 9.57 -0.03 -3.86
C HIS A 66 8.14 0.41 -4.16
N TYR A 67 8.00 1.30 -5.12
CA TYR A 67 6.75 1.93 -5.45
C TYR A 67 6.39 1.63 -6.90
N GLN A 68 5.18 1.11 -7.13
CA GLN A 68 4.66 0.83 -8.46
C GLN A 68 3.58 1.83 -8.81
N PRO A 69 3.64 2.50 -9.97
CA PRO A 69 2.63 3.47 -10.36
C PRO A 69 1.30 2.79 -10.70
N ILE A 70 0.21 3.43 -10.28
CA ILE A 70 -1.17 3.15 -10.69
C ILE A 70 -1.61 4.37 -11.49
N VAL A 71 -1.92 4.17 -12.77
CA VAL A 71 -2.20 5.24 -13.72
C VAL A 71 -3.70 5.33 -14.05
N SER A 72 -4.20 6.54 -14.18
CA SER A 72 -5.54 6.82 -14.67
C SER A 72 -5.63 6.48 -16.15
N LEU A 73 -6.63 5.68 -16.54
CA LEU A 73 -6.87 5.32 -17.94
C LEU A 73 -7.52 6.45 -18.73
N ALA A 74 -8.11 7.44 -18.05
CA ALA A 74 -8.75 8.59 -18.70
C ALA A 74 -7.74 9.56 -19.30
N ASP A 75 -6.61 9.82 -18.61
CA ASP A 75 -5.63 10.83 -19.00
C ASP A 75 -4.18 10.36 -19.03
N GLY A 76 -3.91 9.12 -18.57
CA GLY A 76 -2.56 8.54 -18.53
C GLY A 76 -1.68 9.09 -17.40
N THR A 77 -2.21 9.87 -16.47
CA THR A 77 -1.46 10.41 -15.34
C THR A 77 -1.34 9.39 -14.19
N VAL A 78 -0.26 9.49 -13.41
CA VAL A 78 -0.12 8.68 -12.20
C VAL A 78 -1.08 9.19 -11.14
N SER A 79 -2.03 8.35 -10.73
CA SER A 79 -2.99 8.62 -9.65
C SER A 79 -2.34 8.47 -8.29
N HIS A 80 -1.69 7.35 -8.07
CA HIS A 80 -1.00 7.01 -6.83
C HIS A 80 0.01 5.88 -7.06
N TYR A 81 0.75 5.51 -6.02
CA TYR A 81 1.74 4.44 -6.06
C TYR A 81 1.41 3.36 -5.05
N GLU A 82 1.55 2.11 -5.40
CA GLU A 82 1.53 1.02 -4.41
C GLU A 82 2.93 0.83 -3.82
N ALA A 83 3.01 0.84 -2.48
CA ALA A 83 4.22 0.58 -1.73
C ALA A 83 4.39 -0.92 -1.51
N LEU A 84 5.38 -1.49 -2.15
CA LEU A 84 5.70 -2.91 -2.16
C LEU A 84 6.95 -3.18 -1.33
N VAL A 85 6.80 -3.88 -0.20
CA VAL A 85 7.92 -4.19 0.69
C VAL A 85 8.95 -5.09 0.00
N ARG A 86 10.24 -4.81 0.26
CA ARG A 86 11.40 -5.60 -0.20
C ARG A 86 12.32 -5.81 0.98
N LEU A 87 13.00 -6.95 1.00
CA LEU A 87 14.02 -7.24 2.01
C LEU A 87 15.42 -7.03 1.39
N ALA A 88 16.14 -6.02 1.88
CA ALA A 88 17.49 -5.65 1.44
C ALA A 88 18.55 -6.32 2.33
N ASP A 89 18.61 -7.66 2.30
CA ASP A 89 19.50 -8.49 3.16
C ASP A 89 20.47 -9.35 2.33
N GLU A 90 20.70 -9.01 1.06
CA GLU A 90 21.67 -9.71 0.22
C GLU A 90 23.01 -8.96 0.18
N PRO A 91 24.15 -9.69 0.22
CA PRO A 91 25.49 -9.07 0.22
C PRO A 91 25.81 -8.27 -1.04
N ASP A 92 25.17 -8.60 -2.16
CA ASP A 92 25.34 -7.92 -3.45
C ASP A 92 24.42 -6.70 -3.63
N GLY A 93 23.67 -6.33 -2.60
CA GLY A 93 22.72 -5.22 -2.64
C GLY A 93 21.42 -5.54 -3.38
N ALA A 94 21.21 -6.78 -3.82
CA ALA A 94 19.93 -7.20 -4.39
C ALA A 94 18.82 -7.21 -3.34
N VAL A 95 17.59 -6.97 -3.78
CA VAL A 95 16.42 -7.04 -2.89
C VAL A 95 15.62 -8.31 -3.13
N ILE A 96 15.05 -8.84 -2.06
CA ILE A 96 14.20 -10.03 -2.08
C ILE A 96 12.74 -9.60 -2.12
N GLY A 97 11.98 -10.15 -3.07
CA GLY A 97 10.53 -9.88 -3.21
C GLY A 97 9.70 -10.52 -2.10
N PRO A 98 8.49 -9.96 -1.85
CA PRO A 98 7.61 -10.36 -0.74
C PRO A 98 7.19 -11.83 -0.79
N ALA A 99 6.94 -12.40 -1.96
CA ALA A 99 6.56 -13.80 -2.13
C ALA A 99 7.57 -14.79 -1.52
N SER A 100 8.83 -14.39 -1.35
CA SER A 100 9.88 -15.24 -0.77
C SER A 100 9.86 -15.27 0.76
N PHE A 101 9.38 -14.22 1.44
CA PHE A 101 9.50 -14.09 2.89
C PHE A 101 8.16 -13.86 3.63
N LEU A 102 7.13 -13.30 2.98
CA LEU A 102 5.83 -13.07 3.63
C LEU A 102 5.20 -14.34 4.19
N PRO A 103 5.19 -15.50 3.48
CA PRO A 103 4.65 -16.73 4.06
C PRO A 103 5.39 -17.17 5.34
N ALA A 104 6.68 -16.88 5.44
CA ALA A 104 7.44 -17.15 6.66
C ALA A 104 7.11 -16.11 7.75
N ALA A 105 6.93 -14.83 7.39
CA ALA A 105 6.54 -13.78 8.33
C ALA A 105 5.18 -14.08 8.96
N GLU A 106 4.21 -14.52 8.18
CA GLU A 106 2.89 -14.96 8.65
C GLU A 106 3.01 -16.16 9.60
N ARG A 107 3.69 -17.22 9.14
CA ARG A 107 3.89 -18.45 9.92
C ARG A 107 4.54 -18.18 11.29
N TYR A 108 5.45 -17.22 11.37
CA TYR A 108 6.16 -16.91 12.61
C TYR A 108 5.56 -15.72 13.39
N GLY A 109 4.41 -15.20 12.98
CA GLY A 109 3.72 -14.10 13.64
C GLY A 109 4.46 -12.76 13.56
N LEU A 110 5.32 -12.57 12.55
CA LEU A 110 6.10 -11.35 12.33
C LEU A 110 5.44 -10.38 11.36
N ILE A 111 4.39 -10.83 10.64
CA ILE A 111 3.75 -10.04 9.58
C ILE A 111 3.22 -8.70 10.10
N ARG A 112 2.61 -8.69 11.29
CA ARG A 112 2.10 -7.47 11.93
C ARG A 112 3.18 -6.42 12.20
N ALA A 113 4.38 -6.85 12.58
CA ALA A 113 5.51 -5.94 12.78
C ALA A 113 6.00 -5.36 11.44
N ILE A 114 5.97 -6.17 10.37
CA ILE A 114 6.29 -5.73 9.01
C ILE A 114 5.25 -4.72 8.52
N ASP A 115 3.95 -4.99 8.67
CA ASP A 115 2.87 -4.08 8.28
C ASP A 115 2.99 -2.72 9.01
N GLY A 116 3.28 -2.76 10.31
CA GLY A 116 3.50 -1.53 11.09
C GLY A 116 4.72 -0.73 10.62
N MET A 117 5.79 -1.39 10.24
CA MET A 117 6.98 -0.75 9.67
C MET A 117 6.70 -0.18 8.26
N VAL A 118 5.99 -0.93 7.40
CA VAL A 118 5.56 -0.47 6.07
C VAL A 118 4.71 0.80 6.19
N LEU A 119 3.72 0.79 7.09
CA LEU A 119 2.88 1.97 7.38
C LEU A 119 3.72 3.18 7.77
N GLU A 120 4.64 3.02 8.73
CA GLU A 120 5.48 4.13 9.22
C GLU A 120 6.38 4.68 8.12
N GLN A 121 7.02 3.82 7.32
CA GLN A 121 7.87 4.25 6.21
C GLN A 121 7.07 4.93 5.10
N ALA A 122 5.90 4.39 4.73
CA ALA A 122 5.05 4.97 3.69
C ALA A 122 4.52 6.35 4.10
N VAL A 123 4.04 6.51 5.34
CA VAL A 123 3.55 7.79 5.85
C VAL A 123 4.69 8.81 6.00
N ALA A 124 5.87 8.39 6.47
CA ALA A 124 7.06 9.25 6.52
C ALA A 124 7.47 9.73 5.12
N GLN A 125 7.36 8.87 4.09
CA GLN A 125 7.62 9.25 2.70
C GLN A 125 6.58 10.26 2.19
N LEU A 126 5.30 10.05 2.51
CA LEU A 126 4.22 10.99 2.16
C LEU A 126 4.44 12.39 2.73
N ALA A 127 5.10 12.53 3.87
CA ALA A 127 5.42 13.84 4.45
C ALA A 127 6.43 14.65 3.61
N THR A 128 7.16 14.01 2.68
CA THR A 128 8.23 14.65 1.90
C THR A 128 7.78 15.16 0.54
N ASP A 129 6.60 14.76 0.05
CA ASP A 129 6.09 15.19 -1.27
C ASP A 129 4.54 15.23 -1.29
N SER A 130 3.93 15.45 -2.46
CA SER A 130 2.48 15.58 -2.62
C SER A 130 1.79 14.31 -3.15
N ARG A 131 2.50 13.21 -3.34
CA ARG A 131 1.97 11.97 -3.92
C ARG A 131 0.97 11.29 -2.99
N ARG A 132 0.25 10.33 -3.56
CA ARG A 132 -0.61 9.40 -2.84
C ARG A 132 0.03 8.03 -2.87
N VAL A 133 -0.09 7.26 -1.78
CA VAL A 133 0.49 5.92 -1.66
C VAL A 133 -0.54 4.95 -1.12
N ALA A 134 -0.56 3.76 -1.71
CA ALA A 134 -1.29 2.60 -1.20
C ALA A 134 -0.33 1.67 -0.44
N ILE A 135 -0.81 1.08 0.66
CA ILE A 135 -0.10 0.08 1.45
C ILE A 135 -0.95 -1.16 1.62
N ASN A 136 -0.33 -2.32 1.50
CA ASN A 136 -0.95 -3.60 1.80
C ASN A 136 -0.97 -3.88 3.30
N LEU A 137 -2.10 -4.35 3.83
CA LEU A 137 -2.21 -4.86 5.18
C LEU A 137 -2.64 -6.32 5.19
N SER A 138 -1.94 -7.12 6.00
CA SER A 138 -2.28 -8.52 6.20
C SER A 138 -3.61 -8.70 6.94
N ALA A 139 -4.22 -9.87 6.78
CA ALA A 139 -5.43 -10.28 7.51
C ALA A 139 -5.30 -10.10 9.03
N VAL A 140 -4.12 -10.40 9.55
CA VAL A 140 -3.82 -10.27 10.99
C VAL A 140 -3.87 -8.80 11.43
N SER A 141 -3.35 -7.90 10.62
CA SER A 141 -3.35 -6.46 10.91
C SER A 141 -4.72 -5.82 10.74
N VAL A 142 -5.48 -6.21 9.72
CA VAL A 142 -6.87 -5.74 9.49
C VAL A 142 -7.79 -6.11 10.66
N THR A 143 -7.59 -7.27 11.27
CA THR A 143 -8.40 -7.73 12.43
C THR A 143 -7.84 -7.29 13.78
N ASP A 144 -6.69 -6.61 13.81
CA ASP A 144 -6.09 -6.08 15.03
C ASP A 144 -6.78 -4.79 15.50
N PRO A 145 -7.33 -4.76 16.73
CA PRO A 145 -7.97 -3.55 17.27
C PRO A 145 -7.04 -2.32 17.36
N GLY A 146 -5.72 -2.53 17.41
CA GLY A 146 -4.73 -1.46 17.52
C GLY A 146 -4.29 -0.85 16.20
N MET A 147 -4.57 -1.50 15.05
CA MET A 147 -4.05 -1.05 13.75
C MET A 147 -4.64 0.29 13.31
N LEU A 148 -5.94 0.50 13.48
CA LEU A 148 -6.58 1.78 13.13
C LEU A 148 -5.95 2.95 13.90
N ALA A 149 -5.76 2.79 15.20
CA ALA A 149 -5.09 3.80 16.03
C ALA A 149 -3.60 3.97 15.67
N GLN A 150 -2.96 2.95 15.11
CA GLN A 150 -1.59 3.06 14.61
C GLN A 150 -1.53 3.90 13.32
N ILE A 151 -2.49 3.73 12.40
CA ILE A 151 -2.64 4.56 11.19
C ILE A 151 -2.84 6.03 11.58
N GLU A 152 -3.82 6.30 12.45
CA GLU A 152 -4.12 7.65 12.94
C GLU A 152 -2.85 8.31 13.54
N ARG A 153 -2.18 7.65 14.46
CA ARG A 153 -0.95 8.17 15.07
C ARG A 153 0.20 8.40 14.07
N ALA A 154 0.33 7.57 13.06
CA ALA A 154 1.35 7.76 12.03
C ALA A 154 1.04 9.01 11.19
N LEU A 155 -0.20 9.17 10.73
CA LEU A 155 -0.64 10.34 9.97
C LEU A 155 -0.46 11.64 10.77
N ASP A 156 -0.89 11.66 12.04
CA ASP A 156 -0.76 12.82 12.93
C ASP A 156 0.71 13.18 13.19
N ARG A 157 1.54 12.18 13.48
CA ARG A 157 2.97 12.39 13.78
C ARG A 157 3.70 13.04 12.62
N HIS A 158 3.38 12.66 11.41
CA HIS A 158 4.03 13.15 10.19
C HIS A 158 3.30 14.33 9.54
N GLY A 159 2.13 14.71 10.05
CA GLY A 159 1.30 15.80 9.50
C GLY A 159 0.82 15.51 8.08
N VAL A 160 0.50 14.25 7.78
CA VAL A 160 0.07 13.82 6.44
C VAL A 160 -1.45 13.89 6.32
N ASP A 161 -1.93 14.48 5.23
CA ASP A 161 -3.35 14.45 4.87
C ASP A 161 -3.81 13.00 4.64
N PRO A 162 -4.78 12.47 5.42
CA PRO A 162 -5.27 11.11 5.31
C PRO A 162 -5.72 10.71 3.90
N ARG A 163 -6.24 11.66 3.10
CA ARG A 163 -6.66 11.42 1.71
C ARG A 163 -5.54 10.96 0.78
N ARG A 164 -4.30 11.04 1.24
CA ARG A 164 -3.11 10.63 0.50
C ARG A 164 -2.68 9.19 0.79
N LEU A 165 -3.30 8.54 1.78
CA LEU A 165 -3.08 7.14 2.10
C LEU A 165 -4.24 6.29 1.58
N VAL A 166 -3.90 5.22 0.87
CA VAL A 166 -4.82 4.15 0.49
C VAL A 166 -4.43 2.89 1.28
N VAL A 167 -5.39 2.22 1.89
CA VAL A 167 -5.15 0.96 2.59
C VAL A 167 -5.72 -0.17 1.76
N GLU A 168 -4.86 -1.11 1.34
CA GLU A 168 -5.24 -2.28 0.57
C GLU A 168 -5.51 -3.46 1.50
N VAL A 169 -6.64 -4.14 1.29
CA VAL A 169 -7.10 -5.28 2.08
C VAL A 169 -7.46 -6.41 1.13
N THR A 170 -6.79 -7.56 1.25
CA THR A 170 -7.06 -8.70 0.41
C THR A 170 -8.41 -9.35 0.73
N GLU A 171 -9.02 -10.01 -0.27
CA GLU A 171 -10.24 -10.81 -0.09
C GLU A 171 -10.08 -11.83 1.05
N THR A 172 -8.94 -12.52 1.12
CA THR A 172 -8.63 -13.53 2.13
C THR A 172 -8.63 -12.96 3.56
N ALA A 173 -8.20 -11.71 3.73
CA ALA A 173 -8.23 -11.02 5.02
C ALA A 173 -9.66 -10.88 5.57
N SER A 174 -10.61 -10.66 4.67
CA SER A 174 -12.02 -10.45 4.98
C SER A 174 -12.76 -11.75 5.36
N ILE A 175 -12.27 -12.91 4.89
CA ILE A 175 -12.91 -14.23 5.14
C ILE A 175 -12.82 -14.62 6.61
N SER A 176 -11.73 -14.31 7.30
CA SER A 176 -11.49 -14.78 8.66
C SER A 176 -12.41 -14.13 9.72
N ASP A 177 -12.74 -12.83 9.55
CA ASP A 177 -13.67 -12.09 10.41
C ASP A 177 -14.24 -10.87 9.66
N MET A 178 -15.32 -11.07 8.92
CA MET A 178 -16.01 -10.03 8.14
C MET A 178 -16.44 -8.84 9.00
N GLY A 179 -16.89 -9.06 10.21
CA GLY A 179 -17.35 -8.00 11.09
C GLY A 179 -16.22 -7.04 11.47
N ARG A 180 -15.06 -7.60 11.82
CA ARG A 180 -13.86 -6.79 12.14
C ARG A 180 -13.30 -6.11 10.91
N ALA A 181 -13.20 -6.82 9.78
CA ALA A 181 -12.73 -6.23 8.53
C ALA A 181 -13.61 -5.06 8.08
N SER A 182 -14.95 -5.21 8.14
CA SER A 182 -15.88 -4.13 7.81
C SER A 182 -15.74 -2.94 8.75
N SER A 183 -15.63 -3.18 10.06
CA SER A 183 -15.42 -2.11 11.05
C SER A 183 -14.10 -1.39 10.85
N PHE A 184 -13.03 -2.13 10.51
CA PHE A 184 -11.71 -1.57 10.20
C PHE A 184 -11.76 -0.69 8.94
N CYS A 185 -12.32 -1.20 7.82
CA CYS A 185 -12.45 -0.43 6.59
C CYS A 185 -13.28 0.85 6.79
N ALA A 186 -14.38 0.77 7.54
CA ALA A 186 -15.18 1.94 7.90
C ALA A 186 -14.38 2.96 8.73
N GLY A 187 -13.59 2.48 9.69
CA GLY A 187 -12.71 3.34 10.50
C GLY A 187 -11.63 4.03 9.65
N VAL A 188 -11.01 3.30 8.71
CA VAL A 188 -10.02 3.87 7.77
C VAL A 188 -10.64 4.99 6.92
N GLN A 189 -11.87 4.78 6.41
CA GLN A 189 -12.59 5.82 5.67
C GLN A 189 -13.00 7.01 6.55
N GLN A 190 -13.36 6.78 7.81
CA GLN A 190 -13.67 7.86 8.77
C GLN A 190 -12.45 8.72 9.10
N LEU A 191 -11.24 8.16 9.09
CA LEU A 191 -9.99 8.94 9.16
C LEU A 191 -9.76 9.80 7.92
N GLY A 192 -10.46 9.54 6.80
CA GLY A 192 -10.31 10.22 5.53
C GLY A 192 -9.40 9.47 4.54
N CYS A 193 -8.89 8.29 4.89
CA CYS A 193 -8.12 7.44 3.99
C CYS A 193 -9.03 6.71 3.01
N ALA A 194 -8.49 6.28 1.86
CA ALA A 194 -9.19 5.39 0.94
C ALA A 194 -8.94 3.92 1.30
N VAL A 195 -9.87 3.04 0.93
CA VAL A 195 -9.73 1.60 1.05
C VAL A 195 -9.78 0.98 -0.34
N ALA A 196 -8.85 0.06 -0.64
CA ALA A 196 -8.88 -0.77 -1.83
C ALA A 196 -9.11 -2.24 -1.44
N LEU A 197 -10.05 -2.91 -2.12
CA LEU A 197 -10.19 -4.36 -2.05
C LEU A 197 -9.27 -4.98 -3.08
N ASP A 198 -8.34 -5.79 -2.60
CA ASP A 198 -7.27 -6.39 -3.41
C ASP A 198 -7.54 -7.85 -3.79
N ASP A 199 -6.92 -8.34 -4.88
CA ASP A 199 -7.03 -9.71 -5.40
C ASP A 199 -8.48 -10.14 -5.70
N PHE A 200 -9.33 -9.21 -6.15
CA PHE A 200 -10.74 -9.53 -6.37
C PHE A 200 -10.94 -10.49 -7.54
N GLY A 201 -11.51 -11.67 -7.21
CA GLY A 201 -11.81 -12.72 -8.16
C GLY A 201 -10.89 -13.93 -8.10
N ALA A 202 -9.78 -13.87 -7.33
CA ALA A 202 -8.92 -15.03 -7.10
C ALA A 202 -9.55 -16.10 -6.20
N GLY A 203 -10.67 -15.77 -5.49
CA GLY A 203 -11.32 -16.62 -4.48
C GLY A 203 -12.81 -16.91 -4.70
N PHE A 204 -13.34 -17.83 -3.87
CA PHE A 204 -14.75 -18.22 -3.86
C PHE A 204 -15.54 -17.35 -2.86
N GLY A 205 -16.13 -16.26 -3.27
CA GLY A 205 -17.00 -15.48 -2.37
C GLY A 205 -17.02 -13.98 -2.59
N SER A 206 -16.31 -13.55 -3.60
CA SER A 206 -16.01 -12.15 -3.91
C SER A 206 -17.21 -11.18 -3.86
N PHE A 207 -18.39 -11.56 -4.37
CA PHE A 207 -19.57 -10.70 -4.36
C PHE A 207 -20.17 -10.45 -2.96
N HIS A 208 -19.94 -11.35 -2.00
CA HIS A 208 -20.39 -11.13 -0.62
C HIS A 208 -19.64 -9.95 0.03
N TYR A 209 -18.35 -9.80 -0.28
CA TYR A 209 -17.53 -8.72 0.25
C TYR A 209 -17.94 -7.35 -0.27
N LEU A 210 -18.27 -7.25 -1.57
CA LEU A 210 -18.74 -5.99 -2.16
C LEU A 210 -19.95 -5.41 -1.43
N LYS A 211 -20.83 -6.28 -0.90
CA LYS A 211 -22.01 -5.85 -0.16
C LYS A 211 -21.70 -5.34 1.25
N HIS A 212 -20.64 -5.83 1.88
CA HIS A 212 -20.43 -5.65 3.33
C HIS A 212 -19.19 -4.84 3.70
N LEU A 213 -18.23 -4.71 2.79
CA LEU A 213 -17.03 -3.91 3.02
C LEU A 213 -17.16 -2.55 2.37
N PRO A 214 -16.99 -1.46 3.13
CA PRO A 214 -16.87 -0.14 2.52
C PRO A 214 -15.49 -0.02 1.87
N PHE A 215 -15.45 0.30 0.57
CA PHE A 215 -14.23 0.47 -0.21
C PHE A 215 -14.35 1.66 -1.17
N THR A 216 -13.23 2.12 -1.67
CA THR A 216 -13.10 3.17 -2.69
C THR A 216 -12.70 2.57 -4.03
N TYR A 217 -11.75 1.63 -3.99
CA TYR A 217 -11.20 0.97 -5.16
C TYR A 217 -11.42 -0.54 -5.11
N LEU A 218 -11.70 -1.14 -6.26
CA LEU A 218 -11.68 -2.59 -6.47
C LEU A 218 -10.53 -2.92 -7.40
N LYS A 219 -9.54 -3.70 -6.93
CA LYS A 219 -8.44 -4.19 -7.75
C LYS A 219 -8.85 -5.53 -8.37
N ILE A 220 -8.88 -5.57 -9.71
CA ILE A 220 -9.24 -6.77 -10.47
C ILE A 220 -7.98 -7.61 -10.64
N ASP A 221 -8.03 -8.84 -10.11
CA ASP A 221 -6.88 -9.75 -10.10
C ASP A 221 -6.32 -10.04 -11.48
N GLY A 222 -5.02 -10.26 -11.52
CA GLY A 222 -4.26 -10.52 -12.72
C GLY A 222 -4.69 -11.76 -13.51
N ASP A 223 -5.39 -12.72 -12.89
CA ASP A 223 -5.87 -13.91 -13.59
C ASP A 223 -6.92 -13.57 -14.65
N PHE A 224 -7.71 -12.50 -14.47
CA PHE A 224 -8.63 -11.98 -15.49
C PHE A 224 -7.97 -11.03 -16.49
N ILE A 225 -6.80 -10.47 -16.15
CA ILE A 225 -6.17 -9.41 -16.95
C ILE A 225 -5.09 -9.96 -17.89
N ARG A 226 -4.23 -10.90 -17.41
CA ARG A 226 -3.08 -11.41 -18.18
C ARG A 226 -3.44 -12.01 -19.54
N GLY A 227 -4.62 -12.60 -19.66
CA GLY A 227 -5.12 -13.22 -20.90
C GLY A 227 -6.24 -12.46 -21.59
N LEU A 228 -6.59 -11.27 -21.12
CA LEU A 228 -7.80 -10.54 -21.49
C LEU A 228 -8.06 -10.43 -23.01
N PRO A 229 -7.09 -10.07 -23.88
CA PRO A 229 -7.34 -9.96 -25.33
C PRO A 229 -7.76 -11.26 -26.00
N ARG A 230 -7.43 -12.41 -25.37
CA ARG A 230 -7.65 -13.75 -25.97
C ARG A 230 -8.77 -14.54 -25.30
N SER A 231 -9.35 -14.03 -24.23
CA SER A 231 -10.37 -14.72 -23.43
C SER A 231 -11.70 -13.95 -23.43
N ALA A 232 -12.64 -14.40 -24.25
CA ALA A 232 -13.99 -13.84 -24.24
C ALA A 232 -14.69 -13.96 -22.88
N HIS A 233 -14.33 -15.00 -22.09
CA HIS A 233 -14.84 -15.19 -20.74
C HIS A 233 -14.33 -14.08 -19.82
N ASP A 234 -13.02 -13.82 -19.80
CA ASP A 234 -12.43 -12.78 -18.93
C ASP A 234 -12.90 -11.38 -19.32
N GLN A 235 -13.06 -11.12 -20.64
CA GLN A 235 -13.66 -9.89 -21.13
C GLN A 235 -15.08 -9.68 -20.60
N LEU A 236 -15.89 -10.73 -20.56
CA LEU A 236 -17.25 -10.67 -20.00
C LEU A 236 -17.22 -10.37 -18.50
N VAL A 237 -16.36 -11.07 -17.76
CA VAL A 237 -16.21 -10.90 -16.31
C VAL A 237 -15.75 -9.47 -15.99
N VAL A 238 -14.69 -8.99 -16.62
CA VAL A 238 -14.15 -7.64 -16.39
C VAL A 238 -15.20 -6.58 -16.67
N ARG A 239 -15.91 -6.66 -17.81
CA ARG A 239 -16.99 -5.70 -18.11
C ARG A 239 -18.12 -5.72 -17.08
N ALA A 240 -18.52 -6.92 -16.63
CA ALA A 240 -19.55 -7.04 -15.60
C ALA A 240 -19.12 -6.42 -14.27
N LEU A 241 -17.86 -6.66 -13.85
CA LEU A 241 -17.29 -6.06 -12.64
C LEU A 241 -17.21 -4.54 -12.72
N VAL A 242 -16.71 -4.00 -13.84
CA VAL A 242 -16.63 -2.54 -14.06
C VAL A 242 -18.02 -1.91 -13.99
N GLY A 243 -19.02 -2.52 -14.63
CA GLY A 243 -20.42 -2.04 -14.58
C GLY A 243 -20.95 -2.04 -13.15
N LEU A 244 -20.77 -3.14 -12.42
CA LEU A 244 -21.24 -3.27 -11.05
C LEU A 244 -20.58 -2.23 -10.11
N VAL A 245 -19.25 -2.12 -10.14
CA VAL A 245 -18.48 -1.22 -9.28
C VAL A 245 -18.85 0.25 -9.55
N ARG A 246 -19.07 0.60 -10.81
CA ARG A 246 -19.53 1.94 -11.22
C ARG A 246 -20.92 2.28 -10.67
N GLU A 247 -21.86 1.33 -10.73
CA GLU A 247 -23.20 1.53 -10.15
C GLU A 247 -23.17 1.70 -8.63
N MET A 248 -22.15 1.15 -7.96
CA MET A 248 -21.89 1.37 -6.54
C MET A 248 -21.22 2.72 -6.24
N GLY A 249 -20.85 3.50 -7.26
CA GLY A 249 -20.13 4.77 -7.11
C GLY A 249 -18.66 4.60 -6.73
N GLN A 250 -18.08 3.43 -7.00
CA GLN A 250 -16.70 3.08 -6.70
C GLN A 250 -15.85 2.98 -7.98
N GLN A 251 -14.55 2.81 -7.86
CA GLN A 251 -13.61 2.81 -8.97
C GLN A 251 -12.85 1.49 -9.07
N THR A 252 -12.43 1.15 -10.29
CA THR A 252 -11.74 -0.10 -10.62
C THR A 252 -10.26 0.14 -10.93
N ILE A 253 -9.39 -0.79 -10.49
CA ILE A 253 -7.98 -0.86 -10.83
C ILE A 253 -7.72 -2.22 -11.47
N ALA A 254 -7.25 -2.27 -12.70
CA ALA A 254 -6.82 -3.52 -13.34
C ALA A 254 -5.34 -3.77 -12.99
N GLU A 255 -5.04 -4.96 -12.50
CA GLU A 255 -3.69 -5.36 -12.13
C GLU A 255 -2.99 -6.17 -13.24
N PHE A 256 -1.66 -6.33 -13.10
CA PHE A 256 -0.83 -7.13 -14.02
C PHE A 256 -0.98 -6.77 -15.51
N VAL A 257 -1.30 -5.53 -15.84
CA VAL A 257 -1.34 -5.06 -17.22
C VAL A 257 0.06 -5.17 -17.84
N GLY A 258 0.23 -6.13 -18.76
CA GLY A 258 1.53 -6.49 -19.30
C GLY A 258 1.82 -5.94 -20.70
N ASP A 259 0.81 -5.49 -21.41
CA ASP A 259 0.92 -5.04 -22.79
C ASP A 259 -0.13 -3.98 -23.16
N ARG A 260 0.12 -3.31 -24.28
CA ARG A 260 -0.69 -2.20 -24.77
C ARG A 260 -2.08 -2.64 -25.26
N GLU A 261 -2.21 -3.82 -25.83
CA GLU A 261 -3.49 -4.35 -26.30
C GLU A 261 -4.47 -4.52 -25.14
N THR A 262 -3.98 -5.10 -24.04
CA THR A 262 -4.72 -5.21 -22.78
C THR A 262 -5.13 -3.83 -22.24
N LEU A 263 -4.19 -2.85 -22.25
CA LEU A 263 -4.45 -1.50 -21.77
C LEU A 263 -5.56 -0.79 -22.57
N GLU A 264 -5.58 -0.97 -23.89
CA GLU A 264 -6.59 -0.38 -24.78
C GLU A 264 -7.97 -1.00 -24.54
N LEU A 265 -8.07 -2.32 -24.38
CA LEU A 265 -9.31 -2.99 -24.01
C LEU A 265 -9.87 -2.53 -22.67
N LEU A 266 -9.01 -2.38 -21.67
CA LEU A 266 -9.42 -1.88 -20.35
C LEU A 266 -10.01 -0.46 -20.43
N ARG A 267 -9.46 0.40 -21.29
CA ARG A 267 -10.05 1.73 -21.57
C ARG A 267 -11.43 1.63 -22.21
N GLU A 268 -11.60 0.75 -23.19
CA GLU A 268 -12.91 0.52 -23.85
C GLU A 268 -13.96 0.03 -22.83
N TYR A 269 -13.56 -0.83 -21.90
CA TYR A 269 -14.46 -1.35 -20.86
C TYR A 269 -14.75 -0.33 -19.76
N GLY A 270 -14.02 0.80 -19.76
CA GLY A 270 -14.21 1.88 -18.80
C GLY A 270 -13.66 1.57 -17.44
N VAL A 271 -12.58 0.80 -17.37
CA VAL A 271 -11.77 0.65 -16.15
C VAL A 271 -11.13 1.99 -15.83
N ASP A 272 -11.10 2.37 -14.55
CA ASP A 272 -10.62 3.70 -14.14
C ASP A 272 -9.10 3.78 -14.10
N TYR A 273 -8.43 2.74 -13.59
CA TYR A 273 -6.98 2.74 -13.39
C TYR A 273 -6.35 1.43 -13.83
N ALA A 274 -5.05 1.49 -14.13
CA ALA A 274 -4.25 0.33 -14.49
C ALA A 274 -2.94 0.29 -13.69
N GLN A 275 -2.53 -0.92 -13.34
CA GLN A 275 -1.26 -1.25 -12.73
C GLN A 275 -0.63 -2.45 -13.43
N GLY A 276 0.66 -2.40 -13.70
CA GLY A 276 1.37 -3.50 -14.35
C GLY A 276 2.64 -3.03 -15.02
N PHE A 277 3.37 -3.94 -15.64
CA PHE A 277 4.68 -3.62 -16.23
C PHE A 277 4.59 -2.73 -17.47
N GLU A 278 3.44 -2.70 -18.13
CA GLU A 278 3.19 -1.79 -19.26
C GLU A 278 3.16 -0.32 -18.80
N VAL A 279 2.65 -0.04 -17.60
CA VAL A 279 2.54 1.33 -17.07
C VAL A 279 3.69 1.70 -16.13
N GLY A 280 4.38 0.70 -15.54
CA GLY A 280 5.57 0.93 -14.72
C GLY A 280 5.92 -0.27 -13.83
N ARG A 281 7.21 -0.45 -13.61
CA ARG A 281 7.73 -1.48 -12.70
C ARG A 281 7.92 -0.93 -11.30
N PRO A 282 7.83 -1.78 -10.26
CA PRO A 282 8.22 -1.38 -8.92
C PRO A 282 9.67 -0.88 -8.89
N ALA A 283 9.89 0.31 -8.34
CA ALA A 283 11.20 0.92 -8.19
C ALA A 283 11.26 1.79 -6.93
N PRO A 284 12.44 2.17 -6.43
CA PRO A 284 12.54 3.25 -5.45
C PRO A 284 11.79 4.50 -5.97
N LEU A 285 11.12 5.22 -5.06
CA LEU A 285 10.35 6.39 -5.46
C LEU A 285 11.28 7.43 -6.12
N PRO A 286 10.97 7.91 -7.33
CA PRO A 286 11.77 8.96 -7.95
C PRO A 286 11.78 10.19 -7.03
N GLY A 287 12.90 10.89 -6.96
CA GLY A 287 13.01 12.12 -6.17
C GLY A 287 11.87 13.10 -6.46
N PRO A 288 11.57 14.05 -5.56
CA PRO A 288 10.52 15.03 -5.80
C PRO A 288 10.78 15.71 -7.14
N SER A 289 9.75 15.70 -7.99
CA SER A 289 9.76 16.44 -9.25
C SER A 289 9.83 17.92 -8.88
N GLY A 290 10.95 18.58 -9.20
CA GLY A 290 11.16 19.99 -8.98
C GLY A 290 10.22 20.86 -9.83
#